data_2ab54cd95808f743d8f64e5a8c5ca27d
#
_entry.id   2ab54cd95808f743d8f64e5a8c5ca27d
#
_cell.length_a   1.000
_cell.length_b   1.000
_cell.length_c   1.000
_cell.angle_alpha   90.00
_cell.angle_beta   90.00
_cell.angle_gamma   90.00
#
_symmetry.space_group_name_H-M   'P 1'
#
loop_
_entity.id
_entity.type
_entity.pdbx_description
1 polymer ?
#
loop_
_entity_poly.entity_id
_entity_poly.type
_entity_poly.pdbx_seq_one_letter_code
_entity_poly.pdbx_strand_id
1 'polypeptide(L)'
;MKNHNYYIYIISNWNNKVIYIGITNDLERRIYEHKNRIFEGFSKKYNLNKLVYYEYTNDVNAAIRREKEIKKWRREKKNKLIESINPEWKDLAEEIFK
;
A
#
# COMPACT_ATOMS: atom_id res chain seq x y z
N MET A 1 24.25 3.35 9.03
CA MET A 1 23.71 1.99 9.00
C MET A 1 22.54 1.91 8.05
N LYS A 2 22.53 0.88 7.22
CA LYS A 2 21.42 0.71 6.28
C LYS A 2 20.16 0.27 7.00
N ASN A 3 19.04 0.87 6.58
CA ASN A 3 17.73 0.48 7.05
C ASN A 3 17.22 -0.64 6.13
N HIS A 4 16.95 -1.82 6.70
CA HIS A 4 16.47 -2.98 5.97
C HIS A 4 14.98 -3.21 6.19
N ASN A 5 14.22 -2.15 6.26
CA ASN A 5 12.77 -2.23 6.42
C ASN A 5 12.10 -2.07 5.06
N TYR A 6 11.26 -3.04 4.71
CA TYR A 6 10.54 -3.02 3.44
C TYR A 6 9.07 -3.25 3.71
N TYR A 7 8.24 -2.54 2.98
CA TYR A 7 6.79 -2.61 3.15
C TYR A 7 6.14 -2.90 1.82
N ILE A 8 5.21 -3.85 1.82
CA ILE A 8 4.26 -3.99 0.72
C ILE A 8 3.01 -3.25 1.19
N TYR A 9 2.48 -2.37 0.36
CA TYR A 9 1.34 -1.56 0.75
C TYR A 9 0.29 -1.57 -0.34
N ILE A 10 -0.96 -1.34 0.08
CA ILE A 10 -2.07 -1.18 -0.85
C ILE A 10 -2.74 0.15 -0.52
N ILE A 11 -2.92 0.97 -1.55
CA ILE A 11 -3.65 2.23 -1.44
C ILE A 11 -4.90 2.16 -2.29
N SER A 12 -5.90 2.93 -1.91
CA SER A 12 -7.18 2.97 -2.64
C SER A 12 -7.66 4.40 -2.77
N ASN A 13 -8.64 4.59 -3.66
CA ASN A 13 -9.39 5.83 -3.74
C ASN A 13 -10.52 5.82 -2.69
N TRP A 14 -11.25 6.93 -2.60
CA TRP A 14 -12.24 7.12 -1.53
C TRP A 14 -13.34 6.06 -1.50
N ASN A 15 -13.75 5.53 -2.65
CA ASN A 15 -14.84 4.54 -2.72
C ASN A 15 -14.34 3.11 -2.87
N ASN A 16 -13.04 2.89 -2.75
CA ASN A 16 -12.39 1.57 -2.77
C ASN A 16 -12.52 0.83 -4.10
N LYS A 17 -12.91 1.50 -5.17
CA LYS A 17 -13.05 0.85 -6.47
C LYS A 17 -11.71 0.62 -7.15
N VAL A 18 -10.74 1.49 -6.92
CA VAL A 18 -9.42 1.40 -7.54
C VAL A 18 -8.39 1.21 -6.45
N ILE A 19 -7.52 0.23 -6.63
CA ILE A 19 -6.42 -0.03 -5.68
C ILE A 19 -5.10 -0.11 -6.44
N TYR A 20 -4.01 0.13 -5.71
CA TYR A 20 -2.65 0.00 -6.23
C TYR A 20 -1.79 -0.70 -5.18
N ILE A 21 -0.98 -1.64 -5.63
CA ILE A 21 -0.06 -2.38 -4.76
C ILE A 21 1.36 -1.92 -5.06
N GLY A 22 2.09 -1.54 -4.02
CA GLY A 22 3.45 -1.07 -4.16
C GLY A 22 4.38 -1.63 -3.11
N ILE A 23 5.65 -1.32 -3.28
CA ILE A 23 6.71 -1.72 -2.36
C ILE A 23 7.55 -0.48 -2.07
N THR A 24 7.99 -0.32 -0.82
CA THR A 24 8.82 0.82 -0.44
C THR A 24 9.68 0.46 0.77
N ASN A 25 10.79 1.16 0.92
CA ASN A 25 11.59 1.06 2.15
C ASN A 25 11.28 2.21 3.12
N ASP A 26 10.33 3.06 2.79
CA ASP A 26 9.94 4.20 3.64
C ASP A 26 8.44 4.44 3.44
N LEU A 27 7.64 3.78 4.25
CA LEU A 27 6.19 3.79 4.10
C LEU A 27 5.60 5.19 4.32
N GLU A 28 6.04 5.87 5.36
CA GLU A 28 5.51 7.20 5.68
C GLU A 28 5.75 8.18 4.54
N ARG A 29 6.97 8.22 4.04
CA ARG A 29 7.32 9.10 2.93
C ARG A 29 6.51 8.75 1.68
N ARG A 30 6.39 7.46 1.38
CA ARG A 30 5.68 7.03 0.17
C ARG A 30 4.20 7.38 0.24
N ILE A 31 3.57 7.21 1.40
CA ILE A 31 2.17 7.57 1.58
C ILE A 31 1.98 9.08 1.51
N TYR A 32 2.91 9.84 2.09
CA TYR A 32 2.91 11.30 1.95
C TYR A 32 2.93 11.71 0.47
N GLU A 33 3.80 11.07 -0.31
CA GLU A 33 3.92 11.37 -1.73
C GLU A 33 2.63 11.06 -2.51
N HIS A 34 1.99 9.94 -2.19
CA HIS A 34 0.71 9.61 -2.82
C HIS A 34 -0.40 10.59 -2.43
N LYS A 35 -0.49 10.95 -1.16
CA LYS A 35 -1.52 11.88 -0.68
C LYS A 35 -1.36 13.27 -1.30
N ASN A 36 -0.14 13.67 -1.59
CA ASN A 36 0.15 14.99 -2.14
C ASN A 36 0.33 14.98 -3.66
N ARG A 37 0.02 13.84 -4.29
CA ARG A 37 0.05 13.68 -5.75
C ARG A 37 1.39 14.06 -6.36
N ILE A 38 2.48 13.73 -5.67
CA ILE A 38 3.82 14.04 -6.16
C ILE A 38 4.19 13.16 -7.34
N PHE A 39 3.68 11.91 -7.36
CA PHE A 39 3.94 10.99 -8.47
C PHE A 39 3.03 11.26 -9.65
N GLU A 40 3.59 11.15 -10.84
CA GLU A 40 2.81 11.05 -12.06
C GLU A 40 2.28 9.62 -12.19
N GLY A 41 1.25 9.43 -12.99
CA GLY A 41 0.77 8.11 -13.37
C GLY A 41 -0.46 7.65 -12.61
N PHE A 42 -0.51 6.33 -12.35
CA PHE A 42 -1.73 5.66 -11.92
C PHE A 42 -2.32 6.23 -10.63
N SER A 43 -1.51 6.37 -9.59
CA SER A 43 -2.03 6.80 -8.29
C SER A 43 -2.53 8.25 -8.32
N LYS A 44 -1.85 9.12 -9.06
CA LYS A 44 -2.29 10.50 -9.24
C LYS A 44 -3.59 10.58 -10.03
N LYS A 45 -3.65 9.81 -11.12
CA LYS A 45 -4.81 9.81 -12.03
C LYS A 45 -6.10 9.40 -11.29
N TYR A 46 -6.01 8.42 -10.40
CA TYR A 46 -7.18 7.87 -9.72
C TYR A 46 -7.35 8.35 -8.28
N ASN A 47 -6.52 9.30 -7.83
CA ASN A 47 -6.59 9.83 -6.46
C ASN A 47 -6.45 8.75 -5.40
N LEU A 48 -5.42 7.91 -5.56
CA LEU A 48 -5.16 6.83 -4.61
C LEU A 48 -4.40 7.42 -3.42
N ASN A 49 -5.13 7.82 -2.40
CA ASN A 49 -4.57 8.55 -1.26
C ASN A 49 -4.89 7.92 0.08
N LYS A 50 -5.53 6.77 0.10
CA LYS A 50 -5.93 6.10 1.34
C LYS A 50 -5.14 4.82 1.51
N LEU A 51 -4.36 4.70 2.60
CA LEU A 51 -3.59 3.48 2.89
C LEU A 51 -4.52 2.48 3.56
N VAL A 52 -4.80 1.37 2.87
CA VAL A 52 -5.75 0.38 3.37
C VAL A 52 -5.11 -0.91 3.86
N TYR A 53 -3.84 -1.13 3.52
CA TYR A 53 -3.13 -2.34 3.95
C TYR A 53 -1.63 -2.14 3.85
N TYR A 54 -0.89 -2.74 4.78
CA TYR A 54 0.57 -2.85 4.63
C TYR A 54 1.06 -4.06 5.40
N GLU A 55 2.19 -4.58 4.96
CA GLU A 55 2.91 -5.62 5.68
C GLU A 55 4.41 -5.34 5.57
N TYR A 56 5.14 -5.85 6.53
CA TYR A 56 6.55 -5.55 6.73
C TYR A 56 7.42 -6.79 6.55
N THR A 57 8.61 -6.60 6.00
CA THR A 57 9.67 -7.59 6.03
C THR A 57 11.03 -6.89 6.06
N ASN A 58 12.03 -7.56 6.61
CA ASN A 58 13.40 -7.04 6.57
C ASN A 58 14.21 -7.63 5.41
N ASP A 59 13.59 -8.40 4.54
CA ASP A 59 14.24 -9.06 3.42
C ASP A 59 13.68 -8.50 2.10
N VAL A 60 14.54 -7.81 1.35
CA VAL A 60 14.12 -7.17 0.10
C VAL A 60 13.62 -8.19 -0.93
N ASN A 61 14.23 -9.36 -1.00
CA ASN A 61 13.81 -10.38 -1.96
C ASN A 61 12.42 -10.94 -1.61
N ALA A 62 12.17 -11.13 -0.31
CA ALA A 62 10.84 -11.55 0.14
C ALA A 62 9.80 -10.49 -0.18
N ALA A 63 10.14 -9.21 0.00
CA ALA A 63 9.23 -8.11 -0.31
C ALA A 63 8.88 -8.09 -1.79
N ILE A 64 9.87 -8.22 -2.66
CA ILE A 64 9.65 -8.20 -4.10
C ILE A 64 8.76 -9.37 -4.53
N ARG A 65 9.04 -10.57 -4.01
CA ARG A 65 8.22 -11.75 -4.32
C ARG A 65 6.78 -11.56 -3.86
N ARG A 66 6.60 -11.02 -2.66
CA ARG A 66 5.26 -10.83 -2.09
C ARG A 66 4.44 -9.83 -2.88
N GLU A 67 5.05 -8.71 -3.26
CA GLU A 67 4.38 -7.70 -4.07
C GLU A 67 3.93 -8.27 -5.41
N LYS A 68 4.83 -9.02 -6.08
CA LYS A 68 4.48 -9.65 -7.35
C LYS A 68 3.37 -10.69 -7.19
N GLU A 69 3.42 -11.45 -6.10
CA GLU A 69 2.39 -12.45 -5.81
C GLU A 69 1.02 -11.80 -5.66
N ILE A 70 0.93 -10.78 -4.82
CA ILE A 70 -0.34 -10.10 -4.56
C ILE A 70 -0.88 -9.45 -5.84
N LYS A 71 -0.01 -8.86 -6.66
CA LYS A 71 -0.44 -8.24 -7.91
C LYS A 71 -1.12 -9.22 -8.86
N LYS A 72 -0.77 -10.51 -8.80
CA LYS A 72 -1.35 -11.53 -9.67
C LYS A 72 -2.69 -12.06 -9.17
N TRP A 73 -3.05 -11.77 -7.93
CA TRP A 73 -4.30 -12.26 -7.36
C TRP A 73 -5.50 -11.56 -8.00
N ARG A 74 -6.65 -12.25 -7.97
CA ARG A 74 -7.92 -11.64 -8.33
C ARG A 74 -8.28 -10.58 -7.29
N ARG A 75 -9.10 -9.64 -7.69
CA ARG A 75 -9.53 -8.55 -6.82
C ARG A 75 -10.14 -9.04 -5.52
N GLU A 76 -10.96 -10.09 -5.59
CA GLU A 76 -11.61 -10.66 -4.42
C GLU A 76 -10.60 -11.10 -3.36
N LYS A 77 -9.51 -11.74 -3.80
CA LYS A 77 -8.47 -12.19 -2.87
C LYS A 77 -7.69 -11.02 -2.29
N LYS A 78 -7.46 -10.00 -3.08
CA LYS A 78 -6.83 -8.76 -2.59
C LYS A 78 -7.71 -8.09 -1.54
N ASN A 79 -9.01 -8.05 -1.78
CA ASN A 79 -9.96 -7.48 -0.83
C ASN A 79 -9.95 -8.25 0.50
N LYS A 80 -9.91 -9.58 0.44
CA LYS A 80 -9.85 -10.40 1.64
C LYS A 80 -8.58 -10.15 2.44
N LEU A 81 -7.46 -9.96 1.76
CA LEU A 81 -6.22 -9.62 2.43
C LEU A 81 -6.35 -8.30 3.18
N ILE A 82 -6.88 -7.28 2.51
CA ILE A 82 -7.09 -5.97 3.13
C ILE A 82 -8.01 -6.11 4.36
N GLU A 83 -9.11 -6.81 4.19
CA GLU A 83 -10.14 -6.93 5.22
C GLU A 83 -9.71 -7.80 6.40
N SER A 84 -8.66 -8.60 6.23
CA SER A 84 -8.12 -9.40 7.33
C SER A 84 -7.57 -8.53 8.47
N ILE A 85 -7.13 -7.31 8.16
CA ILE A 85 -6.64 -6.36 9.18
C ILE A 85 -7.42 -5.06 9.19
N ASN A 86 -8.17 -4.77 8.13
CA ASN A 86 -8.85 -3.49 7.98
C ASN A 86 -10.22 -3.69 7.33
N PRO A 87 -11.16 -4.32 8.06
CA PRO A 87 -12.45 -4.68 7.47
C PRO A 87 -13.28 -3.50 7.01
N GLU A 88 -13.03 -2.31 7.55
CA GLU A 88 -13.78 -1.11 7.19
C GLU A 88 -13.06 -0.25 6.14
N TRP A 89 -11.90 -0.69 5.67
CA TRP A 89 -11.11 0.05 4.67
C TRP A 89 -10.79 1.48 5.11
N LYS A 90 -10.46 1.64 6.38
CA LYS A 90 -10.05 2.94 6.92
C LYS A 90 -8.68 3.34 6.37
N ASP A 91 -8.40 4.63 6.38
CA ASP A 91 -7.06 5.11 6.05
C ASP A 91 -6.15 4.88 7.24
N LEU A 92 -5.32 3.84 7.15
CA LEU A 92 -4.42 3.45 8.23
C LEU A 92 -3.33 4.49 8.48
N ALA A 93 -3.05 5.36 7.53
CA ALA A 93 -2.02 6.39 7.68
C ALA A 93 -2.38 7.34 8.83
N GLU A 94 -3.65 7.60 9.05
CA GLU A 94 -4.08 8.48 10.12
C GLU A 94 -3.79 7.89 11.50
N GLU A 95 -3.70 6.57 11.59
CA GLU A 95 -3.44 5.88 12.86
C GLU A 95 -1.94 5.71 13.13
N ILE A 96 -1.15 5.44 12.09
CA ILE A 96 0.26 5.08 12.26
C ILE A 96 1.23 6.24 12.10
N PHE A 97 0.84 7.33 11.46
CA PHE A 97 1.71 8.49 11.21
C PHE A 97 1.15 9.74 11.90
N LYS A 98 0.98 9.66 13.19
CA LYS A 98 0.52 10.81 13.97
C LYS A 98 1.65 11.77 14.33
#